data_1829295bf2a2da6991f502041952a0b1
#
_entry.id   1829295bf2a2da6991f502041952a0b1
#
_cell.length_a   1.000
_cell.length_b   1.000
_cell.length_c   1.000
_cell.angle_alpha   90.00
_cell.angle_beta   90.00
_cell.angle_gamma   90.00
#
_symmetry.space_group_name_H-M   'P 1'
#
loop_
_entity.id
_entity.type
_entity.pdbx_description
1 polymer ?
#
loop_
_entity_poly.entity_id
_entity_poly.type
_entity_poly.pdbx_seq_one_letter_code
_entity_poly.pdbx_strand_id
1 'polypeptide(L)'
;MKNIITTYNKKTWKQGGNNIILGKWCLPFEKEKIINTKKIPTHHWENKTKKTNDYYYLKKLYKKILKALCLHLNKNHNSNYSYRSWALMLSPWLIGHLTSMFDKYETLKKNIVKSKKYKTQVLKYDKHDLCPVDYLDYIYNKGNKDDWHHIFLQN
;
A
#
# COMPACT_ATOMS: atom_id res chain seq x y z
N MET A 1 21.44 -2.94 -13.27
CA MET A 1 20.48 -2.41 -12.29
C MET A 1 19.08 -2.55 -12.87
N LYS A 2 18.14 -3.16 -12.15
CA LYS A 2 16.77 -3.40 -12.63
C LYS A 2 15.85 -2.27 -12.19
N ASN A 3 14.93 -1.87 -13.07
CA ASN A 3 13.94 -0.84 -12.76
C ASN A 3 12.65 -1.49 -12.24
N ILE A 4 12.18 -1.07 -11.04
CA ILE A 4 10.92 -1.55 -10.48
C ILE A 4 9.80 -0.59 -10.89
N ILE A 5 8.76 -1.15 -11.48
CA ILE A 5 7.54 -0.42 -11.82
C ILE A 5 6.54 -0.65 -10.69
N THR A 6 6.16 0.44 -10.05
CA THR A 6 5.26 0.46 -8.88
C THR A 6 3.91 1.08 -9.19
N THR A 7 3.74 1.68 -10.38
CA THR A 7 2.55 2.39 -10.84
C THR A 7 2.34 2.17 -12.34
N TYR A 8 1.10 2.29 -12.82
CA TYR A 8 0.79 2.26 -14.26
C TYR A 8 1.23 3.55 -14.99
N ASN A 9 1.66 4.59 -14.26
CA ASN A 9 2.10 5.85 -14.85
C ASN A 9 3.35 5.64 -15.72
N LYS A 10 3.19 5.81 -17.03
CA LYS A 10 4.25 5.57 -18.02
C LYS A 10 5.52 6.40 -17.80
N LYS A 11 5.43 7.54 -17.07
CA LYS A 11 6.60 8.36 -16.73
C LYS A 11 7.60 7.61 -15.84
N THR A 12 7.16 6.57 -15.12
CA THR A 12 8.02 5.73 -14.28
C THR A 12 8.66 4.57 -15.03
N TRP A 13 8.25 4.35 -16.30
CA TRP A 13 8.74 3.24 -17.11
C TRP A 13 10.00 3.64 -17.86
N LYS A 14 11.05 2.88 -17.67
CA LYS A 14 12.29 3.10 -18.43
C LYS A 14 12.17 2.48 -19.83
N GLN A 15 12.30 3.29 -20.86
CA GLN A 15 12.37 2.81 -22.24
C GLN A 15 13.65 1.97 -22.43
N GLY A 16 13.51 0.79 -23.06
CA GLY A 16 14.63 -0.12 -23.34
C GLY A 16 15.28 -0.76 -22.12
N GLY A 17 14.67 -0.65 -20.92
CA GLY A 17 15.22 -1.14 -19.66
C GLY A 17 14.64 -2.48 -19.20
N ASN A 18 15.39 -3.17 -18.33
CA ASN A 18 14.95 -4.39 -17.68
C ASN A 18 13.95 -4.01 -16.55
N ASN A 19 12.67 -3.85 -16.91
CA ASN A 19 11.61 -3.46 -16.00
C ASN A 19 11.03 -4.68 -15.28
N ILE A 20 10.85 -4.58 -13.95
CA ILE A 20 10.13 -5.55 -13.13
C ILE A 20 8.82 -4.92 -12.71
N ILE A 21 7.73 -5.56 -13.09
CA ILE A 21 6.36 -5.14 -12.73
C ILE A 21 6.03 -5.77 -11.40
N LEU A 22 5.64 -4.96 -10.39
CA LEU A 22 5.31 -5.47 -9.06
C LEU A 22 3.98 -6.21 -9.00
N GLY A 23 3.03 -5.83 -9.82
CA GLY A 23 1.71 -6.46 -9.84
C GLY A 23 0.84 -5.99 -11.00
N LYS A 24 -0.33 -6.59 -11.15
CA LYS A 24 -1.27 -6.28 -12.24
C LYS A 24 -1.70 -4.81 -12.26
N TRP A 25 -1.81 -4.17 -11.09
CA TRP A 25 -2.18 -2.74 -10.98
C TRP A 25 -1.19 -1.79 -11.66
N CYS A 26 0.04 -2.22 -11.92
CA CYS A 26 1.02 -1.43 -12.65
C CYS A 26 0.76 -1.42 -14.16
N LEU A 27 -0.21 -2.16 -14.66
CA LEU A 27 -0.51 -2.27 -16.09
C LEU A 27 -1.78 -1.50 -16.44
N PRO A 28 -1.80 -0.77 -17.56
CA PRO A 28 -3.04 -0.24 -18.12
C PRO A 28 -3.99 -1.39 -18.43
N PHE A 29 -5.27 -1.21 -18.15
CA PHE A 29 -6.32 -2.23 -18.32
C PHE A 29 -6.33 -2.85 -19.73
N GLU A 30 -6.07 -2.05 -20.77
CA GLU A 30 -6.01 -2.49 -22.15
C GLU A 30 -4.81 -3.40 -22.46
N LYS A 31 -3.74 -3.32 -21.67
CA LYS A 31 -2.50 -4.09 -21.89
C LYS A 31 -2.39 -5.34 -21.04
N GLU A 32 -3.31 -5.60 -20.12
CA GLU A 32 -3.34 -6.87 -19.37
C GLU A 32 -3.41 -8.09 -20.32
N LYS A 33 -4.07 -7.93 -21.47
CA LYS A 33 -4.22 -8.99 -22.48
C LYS A 33 -2.97 -9.20 -23.35
N ILE A 34 -2.08 -8.20 -23.46
CA ILE A 34 -0.96 -8.21 -24.41
C ILE A 34 0.35 -8.60 -23.72
N ILE A 35 0.50 -8.33 -22.43
CA ILE A 35 1.73 -8.64 -21.69
C ILE A 35 1.67 -10.09 -21.25
N ASN A 36 2.68 -10.85 -21.71
CA ASN A 36 2.86 -12.24 -21.31
C ASN A 36 2.78 -12.36 -19.76
N THR A 37 1.66 -12.86 -19.27
CA THR A 37 1.31 -12.95 -17.84
C THR A 37 2.36 -13.69 -17.00
N LYS A 38 3.23 -14.50 -17.63
CA LYS A 38 4.36 -15.19 -16.98
C LYS A 38 5.40 -14.25 -16.36
N LYS A 39 5.39 -12.94 -16.69
CA LYS A 39 6.31 -11.95 -16.11
C LYS A 39 5.72 -11.18 -14.92
N ILE A 40 4.44 -11.37 -14.63
CA ILE A 40 3.78 -10.70 -13.52
C ILE A 40 3.82 -11.63 -12.32
N PRO A 41 4.37 -11.19 -11.17
CA PRO A 41 4.40 -12.01 -9.97
C PRO A 41 2.97 -12.33 -9.49
N THR A 42 2.76 -13.56 -9.06
CA THR A 42 1.52 -13.96 -8.40
C THR A 42 1.36 -13.20 -7.09
N HIS A 43 0.16 -12.76 -6.77
CA HIS A 43 -0.12 -12.07 -5.52
C HIS A 43 0.18 -12.97 -4.32
N HIS A 44 0.75 -12.42 -3.24
CA HIS A 44 1.15 -13.24 -2.09
C HIS A 44 -0.05 -13.88 -1.36
N TRP A 45 -1.25 -13.29 -1.46
CA TRP A 45 -2.49 -13.84 -0.89
C TRP A 45 -3.23 -14.87 -1.78
N GLU A 46 -2.68 -15.22 -2.92
CA GLU A 46 -3.13 -16.42 -3.65
C GLU A 46 -2.85 -17.70 -2.83
N ASN A 47 -1.82 -17.67 -1.99
CA ASN A 47 -1.61 -18.72 -0.98
C ASN A 47 -2.59 -18.55 0.18
N LYS A 48 -3.56 -19.47 0.28
CA LYS A 48 -4.63 -19.44 1.29
C LYS A 48 -4.10 -19.48 2.73
N THR A 49 -3.11 -20.33 3.00
CA THR A 49 -2.48 -20.44 4.33
C THR A 49 -1.82 -19.14 4.74
N LYS A 50 -1.03 -18.54 3.84
CA LYS A 50 -0.41 -17.23 4.09
C LYS A 50 -1.47 -16.17 4.34
N LYS A 51 -2.52 -16.12 3.53
CA LYS A 51 -3.62 -15.15 3.68
C LYS A 51 -4.25 -15.24 5.08
N THR A 52 -4.51 -16.46 5.56
CA THR A 52 -5.07 -16.70 6.90
C THR A 52 -4.11 -16.25 8.01
N ASN A 53 -2.82 -16.58 7.89
CA ASN A 53 -1.82 -16.16 8.87
C ASN A 53 -1.66 -14.65 8.92
N ASP A 54 -1.60 -14.00 7.75
CA ASP A 54 -1.52 -12.55 7.63
C ASP A 54 -2.76 -11.85 8.22
N TYR A 55 -3.95 -12.42 8.03
CA TYR A 55 -5.17 -11.92 8.67
C TYR A 55 -5.06 -11.89 10.20
N TYR A 56 -4.61 -12.98 10.83
CA TYR A 56 -4.45 -13.02 12.28
C TYR A 56 -3.36 -12.07 12.77
N TYR A 57 -2.27 -11.93 12.01
CA TYR A 57 -1.22 -10.96 12.29
C TYR A 57 -1.76 -9.54 12.24
N LEU A 58 -2.45 -9.16 11.16
CA LEU A 58 -3.04 -7.83 10.98
C LEU A 58 -4.08 -7.52 12.05
N LYS A 59 -4.90 -8.51 12.46
CA LYS A 59 -5.85 -8.36 13.56
C LYS A 59 -5.16 -8.02 14.89
N LYS A 60 -4.02 -8.63 15.18
CA LYS A 60 -3.22 -8.31 16.38
C LYS A 60 -2.59 -6.92 16.26
N LEU A 61 -2.02 -6.62 15.10
CA LEU A 61 -1.38 -5.32 14.82
C LEU A 61 -2.38 -4.17 14.93
N TYR A 62 -3.56 -4.32 14.33
CA TYR A 62 -4.67 -3.36 14.43
C TYR A 62 -5.00 -3.04 15.87
N LYS A 63 -5.22 -4.05 16.73
CA LYS A 63 -5.54 -3.84 18.15
C LYS A 63 -4.44 -3.07 18.89
N LYS A 64 -3.18 -3.39 18.60
CA LYS A 64 -2.02 -2.71 19.19
C LYS A 64 -1.94 -1.24 18.76
N ILE A 65 -2.08 -0.97 17.47
CA ILE A 65 -2.02 0.38 16.93
C ILE A 65 -3.20 1.21 17.40
N LEU A 66 -4.42 0.66 17.35
CA LEU A 66 -5.61 1.37 17.83
C LEU A 66 -5.47 1.77 19.30
N LYS A 67 -4.96 0.88 20.17
CA LYS A 67 -4.73 1.22 21.58
C LYS A 67 -3.75 2.39 21.75
N ALA A 68 -2.66 2.38 20.99
CA ALA A 68 -1.68 3.47 21.00
C ALA A 68 -2.28 4.79 20.50
N LEU A 69 -3.06 4.73 19.40
CA LEU A 69 -3.75 5.90 18.85
C LEU A 69 -4.76 6.49 19.85
N CYS A 70 -5.54 5.67 20.54
CA CYS A 70 -6.49 6.15 21.54
C CYS A 70 -5.81 6.98 22.63
N LEU A 71 -4.68 6.51 23.16
CA LEU A 71 -3.92 7.25 24.18
C LEU A 71 -3.37 8.56 23.62
N HIS A 72 -2.79 8.51 22.42
CA HIS A 72 -2.20 9.67 21.77
C HIS A 72 -3.25 10.74 21.42
N LEU A 73 -4.38 10.33 20.85
CA LEU A 73 -5.45 11.23 20.45
C LEU A 73 -6.15 11.85 21.67
N ASN A 74 -6.42 11.08 22.73
CA ASN A 74 -6.95 11.64 23.96
C ASN A 74 -6.03 12.72 24.54
N LYS A 75 -4.71 12.48 24.54
CA LYS A 75 -3.74 13.48 25.00
C LYS A 75 -3.74 14.73 24.12
N ASN A 76 -3.71 14.55 22.79
CA ASN A 76 -3.59 15.69 21.85
C ASN A 76 -4.85 16.55 21.79
N HIS A 77 -6.01 15.93 21.92
CA HIS A 77 -7.31 16.62 21.89
C HIS A 77 -7.85 16.99 23.26
N ASN A 78 -7.07 16.77 24.33
CA ASN A 78 -7.50 16.97 25.72
C ASN A 78 -8.87 16.33 25.97
N SER A 79 -9.04 15.09 25.52
CA SER A 79 -10.30 14.34 25.58
C SER A 79 -10.12 13.05 26.39
N ASN A 80 -11.24 12.45 26.79
CA ASN A 80 -11.23 11.18 27.53
C ASN A 80 -12.20 10.18 26.90
N TYR A 81 -12.14 10.04 25.57
CA TYR A 81 -12.97 9.06 24.87
C TYR A 81 -12.51 7.64 25.16
N SER A 82 -13.49 6.74 25.28
CA SER A 82 -13.25 5.32 25.50
C SER A 82 -12.56 4.67 24.27
N TYR A 83 -11.91 3.53 24.50
CA TYR A 83 -11.39 2.71 23.40
C TYR A 83 -12.47 2.37 22.36
N ARG A 84 -13.71 2.10 22.82
CA ARG A 84 -14.83 1.79 21.93
C ARG A 84 -15.21 3.00 21.06
N SER A 85 -15.21 4.18 21.61
CA SER A 85 -15.51 5.42 20.86
C SER A 85 -14.48 5.64 19.76
N TRP A 86 -13.19 5.55 20.10
CA TRP A 86 -12.11 5.65 19.10
C TRP A 86 -12.16 4.53 18.07
N ALA A 87 -12.49 3.31 18.50
CA ALA A 87 -12.63 2.19 17.57
C ALA A 87 -13.73 2.46 16.53
N LEU A 88 -14.88 2.98 16.92
CA LEU A 88 -15.96 3.32 15.98
C LEU A 88 -15.53 4.38 14.95
N MET A 89 -14.77 5.38 15.39
CA MET A 89 -14.32 6.47 14.51
C MET A 89 -13.17 6.05 13.59
N LEU A 90 -12.20 5.28 14.08
CA LEU A 90 -10.95 5.02 13.36
C LEU A 90 -10.91 3.68 12.62
N SER A 91 -11.68 2.68 13.05
CA SER A 91 -11.56 1.32 12.49
C SER A 91 -11.81 1.25 10.99
N PRO A 92 -12.81 1.93 10.41
CA PRO A 92 -13.07 1.87 8.99
C PRO A 92 -11.85 2.26 8.16
N TRP A 93 -11.19 3.35 8.55
CA TRP A 93 -9.96 3.81 7.91
C TRP A 93 -8.75 2.93 8.25
N LEU A 94 -8.53 2.66 9.54
CA LEU A 94 -7.32 2.00 10.04
C LEU A 94 -7.15 0.59 9.50
N ILE A 95 -8.25 -0.18 9.40
CA ILE A 95 -8.21 -1.54 8.86
C ILE A 95 -7.79 -1.52 7.39
N GLY A 96 -8.42 -0.67 6.58
CA GLY A 96 -8.10 -0.53 5.15
C GLY A 96 -6.66 -0.08 4.94
N HIS A 97 -6.22 0.92 5.69
CA HIS A 97 -4.86 1.46 5.62
C HIS A 97 -3.80 0.41 5.97
N LEU A 98 -3.94 -0.26 7.12
CA LEU A 98 -3.00 -1.30 7.55
C LEU A 98 -2.93 -2.46 6.55
N THR A 99 -4.07 -2.90 6.05
CA THR A 99 -4.14 -3.98 5.06
C THR A 99 -3.42 -3.59 3.77
N SER A 100 -3.65 -2.39 3.28
CA SER A 100 -3.02 -1.87 2.07
C SER A 100 -1.51 -1.71 2.22
N MET A 101 -1.04 -1.14 3.35
CA MET A 101 0.39 -0.98 3.61
C MET A 101 1.10 -2.33 3.74
N PHE A 102 0.50 -3.27 4.44
CA PHE A 102 1.03 -4.62 4.60
C PHE A 102 1.11 -5.35 3.25
N ASP A 103 0.07 -5.25 2.43
CA ASP A 103 0.06 -5.83 1.08
C ASP A 103 1.22 -5.31 0.23
N LYS A 104 1.45 -3.99 0.20
CA LYS A 104 2.55 -3.38 -0.54
C LYS A 104 3.91 -3.83 -0.01
N TYR A 105 4.09 -3.87 1.31
CA TYR A 105 5.32 -4.35 1.95
C TYR A 105 5.62 -5.81 1.58
N GLU A 106 4.66 -6.71 1.72
CA GLU A 106 4.85 -8.13 1.41
C GLU A 106 5.08 -8.37 -0.09
N THR A 107 4.43 -7.58 -0.94
CA THR A 107 4.65 -7.62 -2.38
C THR A 107 6.07 -7.19 -2.74
N LEU A 108 6.59 -6.12 -2.15
CA LEU A 108 7.98 -5.70 -2.32
C LEU A 108 8.94 -6.77 -1.83
N LYS A 109 8.74 -7.25 -0.62
CA LYS A 109 9.58 -8.28 0.02
C LYS A 109 9.67 -9.56 -0.82
N LYS A 110 8.55 -9.98 -1.42
CA LYS A 110 8.50 -11.17 -2.29
C LYS A 110 9.30 -10.96 -3.59
N ASN A 111 9.30 -9.76 -4.15
CA ASN A 111 9.83 -9.49 -5.49
C ASN A 111 11.23 -8.90 -5.49
N ILE A 112 11.71 -8.42 -4.35
CA ILE A 112 13.06 -7.86 -4.21
C ILE A 112 14.02 -8.92 -3.70
N VAL A 113 15.02 -9.24 -4.51
CA VAL A 113 16.14 -10.11 -4.12
C VAL A 113 17.23 -9.24 -3.52
N LYS A 114 17.58 -9.45 -2.24
CA LYS A 114 18.53 -8.62 -1.49
C LYS A 114 19.91 -8.45 -2.15
N SER A 115 20.34 -9.41 -2.96
CA SER A 115 21.63 -9.37 -3.66
C SER A 115 21.65 -8.52 -4.95
N LYS A 116 20.52 -7.96 -5.35
CA LYS A 116 20.41 -7.21 -6.62
C LYS A 116 20.12 -5.74 -6.33
N LYS A 117 20.75 -4.87 -7.13
CA LYS A 117 20.47 -3.42 -7.08
C LYS A 117 19.23 -3.09 -7.91
N TYR A 118 18.28 -2.44 -7.28
CA TYR A 118 17.04 -1.97 -7.89
C TYR A 118 16.98 -0.45 -7.86
N LYS A 119 16.19 0.13 -8.74
CA LYS A 119 15.81 1.54 -8.72
C LYS A 119 14.35 1.67 -9.12
N THR A 120 13.70 2.70 -8.67
CA THR A 120 12.40 3.14 -9.15
C THR A 120 12.49 4.61 -9.51
N GLN A 121 11.60 5.07 -10.37
CA GLN A 121 11.53 6.48 -10.73
C GLN A 121 10.54 7.15 -9.80
N VAL A 122 11.01 8.16 -9.08
CA VAL A 122 10.21 8.93 -8.12
C VAL A 122 9.39 9.97 -8.88
N LEU A 123 8.08 9.99 -8.65
CA LEU A 123 7.20 11.07 -9.11
C LEU A 123 7.16 12.15 -8.02
N LYS A 124 7.23 13.41 -8.42
CA LYS A 124 7.05 14.53 -7.50
C LYS A 124 5.56 14.71 -7.22
N TYR A 125 5.22 14.80 -5.94
CA TYR A 125 3.87 15.07 -5.44
C TYR A 125 3.91 16.23 -4.47
N ASP A 126 2.80 16.97 -4.39
CA ASP A 126 2.59 17.90 -3.30
C ASP A 126 2.28 17.10 -2.02
N LYS A 127 2.85 17.50 -0.89
CA LYS A 127 2.58 16.88 0.41
C LYS A 127 1.09 16.96 0.78
N HIS A 128 0.39 18.00 0.37
CA HIS A 128 -1.04 18.17 0.57
C HIS A 128 -1.87 17.14 -0.19
N ASP A 129 -1.39 16.66 -1.34
CA ASP A 129 -2.07 15.59 -2.09
C ASP A 129 -2.07 14.25 -1.37
N LEU A 130 -1.20 14.08 -0.36
CA LEU A 130 -1.07 12.84 0.40
C LEU A 130 -2.05 12.73 1.56
N CYS A 131 -2.49 13.86 2.11
CA CYS A 131 -3.41 13.88 3.24
C CYS A 131 -4.85 13.91 2.75
N PRO A 132 -5.66 12.89 3.04
CA PRO A 132 -7.09 12.95 2.79
C PRO A 132 -7.74 13.93 3.77
N VAL A 133 -8.75 14.65 3.30
CA VAL A 133 -9.53 15.59 4.11
C VAL A 133 -10.42 14.82 5.11
N ASP A 134 -10.99 13.70 4.65
CA ASP A 134 -11.86 12.85 5.43
C ASP A 134 -11.79 11.37 4.97
N TYR A 135 -12.65 10.53 5.55
CA TYR A 135 -12.70 9.10 5.21
C TYR A 135 -13.21 8.84 3.78
N LEU A 136 -14.14 9.63 3.29
CA LEU A 136 -14.65 9.47 1.93
C LEU A 136 -13.62 9.88 0.90
N ASP A 137 -12.93 11.00 1.14
CA ASP A 137 -11.78 11.42 0.32
C ASP A 137 -10.68 10.36 0.30
N TYR A 138 -10.38 9.75 1.46
CA TYR A 138 -9.44 8.63 1.52
C TYR A 138 -9.87 7.47 0.61
N ILE A 139 -11.13 7.04 0.68
CA ILE A 139 -11.59 5.89 -0.11
C ILE A 139 -11.65 6.21 -1.61
N TYR A 140 -12.27 7.34 -1.97
CA TYR A 140 -12.56 7.64 -3.37
C TYR A 140 -11.41 8.28 -4.12
N ASN A 141 -10.61 9.11 -3.44
CA ASN A 141 -9.63 9.96 -4.10
C ASN A 141 -8.17 9.61 -3.78
N LYS A 142 -7.89 8.89 -2.70
CA LYS A 142 -6.52 8.58 -2.25
C LYS A 142 -6.25 7.08 -2.15
N GLY A 143 -6.86 6.40 -1.22
CA GLY A 143 -6.51 5.02 -0.85
C GLY A 143 -6.65 3.97 -1.96
N ASN A 144 -7.48 4.24 -2.97
CA ASN A 144 -7.64 3.39 -4.15
C ASN A 144 -6.84 3.90 -5.36
N LYS A 145 -6.13 5.03 -5.25
CA LYS A 145 -5.33 5.58 -6.35
C LYS A 145 -3.95 4.95 -6.38
N ASP A 146 -3.56 4.51 -7.57
CA ASP A 146 -2.24 3.93 -7.81
C ASP A 146 -1.09 4.91 -7.50
N ASP A 147 -1.26 6.18 -7.85
CA ASP A 147 -0.29 7.23 -7.58
C ASP A 147 -0.06 7.43 -6.06
N TRP A 148 -1.11 7.35 -5.25
CA TRP A 148 -1.01 7.44 -3.81
C TRP A 148 -0.20 6.27 -3.22
N HIS A 149 -0.45 5.05 -3.70
CA HIS A 149 0.31 3.88 -3.31
C HIS A 149 1.77 3.94 -3.76
N HIS A 150 2.04 4.53 -4.92
CA HIS A 150 3.40 4.72 -5.44
C HIS A 150 4.28 5.52 -4.46
N ILE A 151 3.73 6.53 -3.81
CA ILE A 151 4.46 7.37 -2.85
C ILE A 151 4.96 6.56 -1.66
N PHE A 152 4.15 5.66 -1.12
CA PHE A 152 4.57 4.78 -0.02
C PHE A 152 5.64 3.77 -0.40
N LEU A 153 5.77 3.46 -1.69
CA LEU A 153 6.78 2.56 -2.20
C LEU A 153 8.11 3.27 -2.52
N GLN A 154 8.17 4.58 -2.39
CA GLN A 154 9.37 5.39 -2.62
C GLN A 154 10.23 5.59 -1.36
N ASN A 155 9.62 5.50 -0.18
CA ASN A 155 10.25 5.64 1.14
C ASN A 155 10.67 4.28 1.68
#